data_089d10551683fbd452b9f7e4320377e9
#
_entry.id   089d10551683fbd452b9f7e4320377e9
#
_cell.length_a   1.000
_cell.length_b   1.000
_cell.length_c   1.000
_cell.angle_alpha   90.00
_cell.angle_beta   90.00
_cell.angle_gamma   90.00
#
_symmetry.space_group_name_H-M   'P 1'
#
loop_
_entity.id
_entity.type
_entity.pdbx_description
1 polymer ?
#
loop_
_entity_poly.entity_id
_entity_poly.type
_entity_poly.pdbx_seq_one_letter_code
_entity_poly.pdbx_strand_id
1 'polypeptide(L)'
;METWFAERPVGDLRPGDHAWLAFASGEEQSRVIGDFVFDGLNTQEKVVYVTDSRPLELPGLLTRHRIDPTPFTEVGQLRLIPLEKACRTRGRFDPDRMLATLNQEIEVAFDQGYRAVRLTADMGWALREPGGSDLMLGCEQEFEAAVAPSTMTMAICQVDRSSCSPGELTALRNTHEVLVEVNPEFDDGILKITRTFAPHGLRLEGELDGARHAVFAETLSSVAVPKSKVHLDFTRLSFIDLGALNLLAIYAMRMPGGGGLVLDNLRPDVEQVIEMVGWHRLPGISRGQGERS
;
A
#
# COMPACT_ATOMS: atom_id res chain seq x y z
N MET A 1 -2.12 20.78 -15.42
CA MET A 1 -1.21 20.90 -14.27
C MET A 1 -0.92 19.48 -13.81
N GLU A 2 0.29 18.98 -13.98
CA GLU A 2 0.65 17.65 -13.46
C GLU A 2 0.55 17.72 -11.95
N THR A 3 -0.32 16.90 -11.38
CA THR A 3 -0.44 16.76 -9.92
C THR A 3 0.77 15.98 -9.44
N TRP A 4 1.59 16.58 -8.62
CA TRP A 4 2.77 15.95 -8.03
C TRP A 4 2.33 15.12 -6.83
N PHE A 5 2.64 13.84 -6.85
CA PHE A 5 2.36 12.94 -5.74
C PHE A 5 3.67 12.51 -5.09
N ALA A 6 3.69 12.47 -3.76
CA ALA A 6 4.78 11.83 -3.02
C ALA A 6 4.40 10.36 -2.78
N GLU A 7 5.14 9.42 -3.35
CA GLU A 7 5.04 8.00 -2.97
C GLU A 7 5.79 7.79 -1.65
N ARG A 8 5.11 7.23 -0.64
CA ARG A 8 5.71 6.97 0.67
C ARG A 8 5.41 5.57 1.17
N PRO A 9 6.41 4.83 1.69
CA PRO A 9 6.16 3.67 2.52
C PRO A 9 5.29 4.04 3.72
N VAL A 10 4.43 3.14 4.15
CA VAL A 10 3.51 3.38 5.27
C VAL A 10 4.25 3.71 6.57
N GLY A 11 5.45 3.17 6.78
CA GLY A 11 6.29 3.48 7.95
C GLY A 11 6.85 4.91 7.96
N ASP A 12 6.85 5.60 6.82
CA ASP A 12 7.36 6.97 6.68
C ASP A 12 6.26 8.03 6.77
N LEU A 13 5.00 7.62 7.00
CA LEU A 13 3.89 8.56 7.20
C LEU A 13 4.07 9.34 8.51
N ARG A 14 3.71 10.61 8.47
CA ARG A 14 3.85 11.55 9.59
C ARG A 14 2.63 12.45 9.72
N PRO A 15 2.44 13.09 10.88
CA PRO A 15 1.39 14.08 11.02
C PRO A 15 1.42 15.14 9.91
N GLY A 16 0.25 15.45 9.38
CA GLY A 16 0.03 16.27 8.19
C GLY A 16 -0.16 15.45 6.91
N ASP A 17 0.19 14.17 6.88
CA ASP A 17 -0.03 13.34 5.69
C ASP A 17 -1.49 12.86 5.63
N HIS A 18 -2.15 13.19 4.53
CA HIS A 18 -3.42 12.60 4.11
C HIS A 18 -3.13 11.72 2.88
N ALA A 19 -3.05 10.42 3.10
CA ALA A 19 -2.54 9.47 2.13
C ALA A 19 -3.66 8.66 1.48
N TRP A 20 -3.47 8.32 0.21
CA TRP A 20 -4.37 7.51 -0.60
C TRP A 20 -3.84 6.09 -0.76
N LEU A 21 -4.70 5.09 -0.50
CA LEU A 21 -4.47 3.68 -0.77
C LEU A 21 -5.58 3.11 -1.65
N ALA A 22 -5.30 2.87 -2.93
CA ALA A 22 -6.16 2.07 -3.79
C ALA A 22 -5.61 0.64 -3.88
N PHE A 23 -5.96 -0.22 -2.92
CA PHE A 23 -5.41 -1.57 -2.85
C PHE A 23 -5.96 -2.49 -3.94
N ALA A 24 -5.09 -3.36 -4.46
CA ALA A 24 -5.42 -4.35 -5.48
C ALA A 24 -5.84 -5.71 -4.89
N SER A 25 -5.49 -5.94 -3.62
CA SER A 25 -5.74 -7.21 -2.94
C SER A 25 -5.86 -7.02 -1.43
N GLY A 26 -6.53 -7.97 -0.76
CA GLY A 26 -6.56 -8.00 0.71
C GLY A 26 -5.18 -8.19 1.35
N GLU A 27 -4.20 -8.76 0.62
CA GLU A 27 -2.82 -8.84 1.11
C GLU A 27 -2.17 -7.46 1.16
N GLU A 28 -2.32 -6.64 0.11
CA GLU A 28 -1.83 -5.26 0.09
C GLU A 28 -2.45 -4.43 1.20
N GLN A 29 -3.79 -4.47 1.31
CA GLN A 29 -4.51 -3.80 2.40
C GLN A 29 -3.98 -4.24 3.78
N SER A 30 -3.83 -5.54 4.00
CA SER A 30 -3.34 -6.10 5.27
C SER A 30 -1.91 -5.67 5.59
N ARG A 31 -1.07 -5.44 4.58
CA ARG A 31 0.29 -4.95 4.78
C ARG A 31 0.30 -3.47 5.13
N VAL A 32 -0.34 -2.64 4.34
CA VAL A 32 -0.35 -1.18 4.56
C VAL A 32 -1.10 -0.84 5.85
N ILE A 33 -2.35 -1.30 5.98
CA ILE A 33 -3.18 -0.94 7.13
C ILE A 33 -2.71 -1.64 8.40
N GLY A 34 -2.25 -2.89 8.30
CA GLY A 34 -1.68 -3.62 9.44
C GLY A 34 -0.44 -2.93 10.00
N ASP A 35 0.49 -2.51 9.13
CA ASP A 35 1.69 -1.78 9.53
C ASP A 35 1.34 -0.40 10.10
N PHE A 36 0.40 0.33 9.47
CA PHE A 36 -0.07 1.63 9.96
C PHE A 36 -0.65 1.58 11.38
N VAL A 37 -1.48 0.57 11.65
CA VAL A 37 -2.07 0.35 12.98
C VAL A 37 -1.01 -0.11 13.96
N PHE A 38 -0.19 -1.09 13.58
CA PHE A 38 0.88 -1.65 14.41
C PHE A 38 1.84 -0.57 14.90
N ASP A 39 2.31 0.29 14.01
CA ASP A 39 3.22 1.39 14.35
C ASP A 39 2.56 2.36 15.34
N GLY A 40 1.30 2.73 15.10
CA GLY A 40 0.57 3.61 16.00
C GLY A 40 0.44 3.04 17.42
N LEU A 41 0.12 1.76 17.54
CA LEU A 41 -0.01 1.10 18.85
C LEU A 41 1.34 1.04 19.58
N ASN A 42 2.44 0.80 18.87
CA ASN A 42 3.79 0.72 19.46
C ASN A 42 4.39 2.08 19.81
N THR A 43 3.96 3.15 19.15
CA THR A 43 4.51 4.50 19.36
C THR A 43 3.63 5.35 20.27
N GLN A 44 2.66 4.77 20.97
CA GLN A 44 1.71 5.45 21.86
C GLN A 44 0.90 6.55 21.13
N GLU A 45 0.50 6.25 19.91
CA GLU A 45 -0.42 7.06 19.14
C GLU A 45 -1.83 6.48 19.25
N LYS A 46 -2.85 7.31 19.14
CA LYS A 46 -4.23 6.84 19.05
C LYS A 46 -4.52 6.41 17.63
N VAL A 47 -5.14 5.24 17.49
CA VAL A 47 -5.55 4.71 16.19
C VAL A 47 -7.06 4.67 16.10
N VAL A 48 -7.63 5.29 15.08
CA VAL A 48 -9.07 5.30 14.79
C VAL A 48 -9.29 4.63 13.44
N TYR A 49 -10.04 3.54 13.43
CA TYR A 49 -10.37 2.81 12.22
C TYR A 49 -11.89 2.74 12.03
N VAL A 50 -12.36 3.34 10.93
CA VAL A 50 -13.76 3.28 10.52
C VAL A 50 -13.92 2.15 9.51
N THR A 51 -14.82 1.19 9.81
CA THR A 51 -14.99 -0.01 8.98
C THR A 51 -16.42 -0.54 9.01
N ASP A 52 -16.82 -1.21 7.94
CA ASP A 52 -18.08 -1.96 7.85
C ASP A 52 -17.90 -3.47 8.06
N SER A 53 -16.67 -3.94 8.24
CA SER A 53 -16.34 -5.34 8.48
C SER A 53 -17.09 -5.91 9.68
N ARG A 54 -17.61 -7.12 9.53
CA ARG A 54 -18.31 -7.84 10.61
C ARG A 54 -17.85 -9.29 10.67
N PRO A 55 -17.19 -9.73 11.77
CA PRO A 55 -16.82 -8.93 12.94
C PRO A 55 -15.84 -7.81 12.56
N LEU A 56 -15.73 -6.77 13.39
CA LEU A 56 -14.79 -5.67 13.18
C LEU A 56 -13.37 -6.21 13.28
N GLU A 57 -12.77 -6.50 12.13
CA GLU A 57 -11.40 -7.01 12.01
C GLU A 57 -10.48 -5.93 11.49
N LEU A 58 -9.27 -5.93 12.01
CA LEU A 58 -8.20 -5.06 11.53
C LEU A 58 -7.34 -5.83 10.54
N PRO A 59 -7.28 -5.39 9.27
CA PRO A 59 -6.47 -6.05 8.27
C PRO A 59 -5.02 -6.19 8.74
N GLY A 60 -4.51 -7.41 8.74
CA GLY A 60 -3.10 -7.71 9.03
C GLY A 60 -2.64 -7.64 10.48
N LEU A 61 -3.36 -7.01 11.41
CA LEU A 61 -2.86 -6.82 12.76
C LEU A 61 -2.63 -8.17 13.49
N LEU A 62 -3.62 -9.03 13.51
CA LEU A 62 -3.50 -10.35 14.13
C LEU A 62 -2.68 -11.31 13.27
N THR A 63 -2.94 -11.35 11.96
CA THR A 63 -2.35 -12.34 11.04
C THR A 63 -0.87 -12.10 10.76
N ARG A 64 -0.44 -10.85 10.63
CA ARG A 64 0.95 -10.47 10.33
C ARG A 64 1.75 -10.13 11.59
N HIS A 65 1.19 -9.26 12.44
CA HIS A 65 1.89 -8.78 13.63
C HIS A 65 1.64 -9.62 14.87
N ARG A 66 0.66 -10.55 14.84
CA ARG A 66 0.27 -11.41 15.96
C ARG A 66 -0.12 -10.62 17.21
N ILE A 67 -0.72 -9.45 17.00
CA ILE A 67 -1.18 -8.57 18.08
C ILE A 67 -2.68 -8.77 18.29
N ASP A 68 -3.06 -9.06 19.53
CA ASP A 68 -4.45 -9.00 19.98
C ASP A 68 -4.87 -7.54 20.17
N PRO A 69 -5.90 -7.05 19.44
CA PRO A 69 -6.37 -5.67 19.57
C PRO A 69 -7.09 -5.39 20.90
N THR A 70 -7.52 -6.40 21.63
CA THR A 70 -8.38 -6.28 22.82
C THR A 70 -7.81 -5.33 23.88
N PRO A 71 -6.56 -5.46 24.35
CA PRO A 71 -6.01 -4.57 25.37
C PRO A 71 -6.01 -3.10 24.94
N PHE A 72 -5.73 -2.84 23.66
CA PHE A 72 -5.68 -1.48 23.11
C PHE A 72 -7.06 -0.84 22.97
N THR A 73 -8.08 -1.67 22.68
CA THR A 73 -9.48 -1.20 22.65
C THR A 73 -10.02 -0.90 24.05
N GLU A 74 -9.63 -1.69 25.05
CA GLU A 74 -10.05 -1.50 26.44
C GLU A 74 -9.52 -0.18 27.03
N VAL A 75 -8.26 0.19 26.71
CA VAL A 75 -7.66 1.46 27.16
C VAL A 75 -8.00 2.65 26.25
N GLY A 76 -8.70 2.41 25.14
CA GLY A 76 -9.12 3.45 24.20
C GLY A 76 -8.03 3.97 23.26
N GLN A 77 -6.86 3.33 23.22
CA GLN A 77 -5.81 3.65 22.26
C GLN A 77 -6.21 3.24 20.83
N LEU A 78 -6.92 2.12 20.70
CA LEU A 78 -7.51 1.67 19.44
C LEU A 78 -9.02 1.87 19.48
N ARG A 79 -9.54 2.62 18.50
CA ARG A 79 -10.98 2.85 18.34
C ARG A 79 -11.45 2.23 17.02
N LEU A 80 -12.29 1.21 17.12
CA LEU A 80 -12.98 0.62 15.98
C LEU A 80 -14.39 1.21 15.92
N ILE A 81 -14.68 1.99 14.90
CA ILE A 81 -15.95 2.67 14.76
C ILE A 81 -16.72 2.04 13.60
N PRO A 82 -17.91 1.45 13.87
CA PRO A 82 -18.77 0.97 12.80
C PRO A 82 -19.17 2.12 11.87
N LEU A 83 -19.12 1.87 10.57
CA LEU A 83 -19.49 2.80 9.52
C LEU A 83 -20.86 3.46 9.75
N GLU A 84 -21.86 2.66 10.17
CA GLU A 84 -23.19 3.16 10.49
C GLU A 84 -23.19 4.25 11.57
N LYS A 85 -22.22 4.20 12.48
CA LYS A 85 -22.10 5.20 13.55
C LYS A 85 -21.28 6.41 13.09
N ALA A 86 -20.23 6.17 12.32
CA ALA A 86 -19.29 7.22 11.92
C ALA A 86 -19.80 8.09 10.78
N CYS A 87 -20.44 7.48 9.76
CA CYS A 87 -20.59 8.11 8.45
C CYS A 87 -22.03 8.09 7.92
N ARG A 88 -23.03 7.56 8.66
CA ARG A 88 -24.39 7.45 8.14
C ARG A 88 -25.43 8.14 8.97
N THR A 89 -26.35 8.84 8.29
CA THR A 89 -27.57 9.38 8.86
C THR A 89 -28.75 8.82 8.08
N ARG A 90 -29.68 8.16 8.76
CA ARG A 90 -30.86 7.49 8.16
C ARG A 90 -30.50 6.51 7.04
N GLY A 91 -29.37 5.79 7.21
CA GLY A 91 -28.89 4.77 6.27
C GLY A 91 -28.20 5.30 5.03
N ARG A 92 -27.96 6.60 4.92
CA ARG A 92 -27.23 7.24 3.79
C ARG A 92 -25.92 7.84 4.27
N PHE A 93 -24.96 7.93 3.36
CA PHE A 93 -23.69 8.62 3.61
C PHE A 93 -23.93 10.08 3.99
N ASP A 94 -23.28 10.49 5.06
CA ASP A 94 -23.35 11.84 5.63
C ASP A 94 -21.92 12.32 5.91
N PRO A 95 -21.32 13.11 5.02
CA PRO A 95 -19.97 13.65 5.16
C PRO A 95 -19.79 14.46 6.45
N ASP A 96 -20.76 15.33 6.79
CA ASP A 96 -20.68 16.19 7.97
C ASP A 96 -20.59 15.35 9.26
N ARG A 97 -21.36 14.26 9.32
CA ARG A 97 -21.29 13.32 10.44
C ARG A 97 -19.93 12.62 10.52
N MET A 98 -19.36 12.23 9.38
CA MET A 98 -18.05 11.60 9.34
C MET A 98 -16.99 12.55 9.87
N LEU A 99 -16.94 13.77 9.36
CA LEU A 99 -16.01 14.80 9.81
C LEU A 99 -16.17 15.13 11.30
N ALA A 100 -17.40 15.28 11.77
CA ALA A 100 -17.68 15.51 13.18
C ALA A 100 -17.21 14.35 14.07
N THR A 101 -17.41 13.10 13.61
CA THR A 101 -16.96 11.90 14.36
C THR A 101 -15.45 11.84 14.45
N LEU A 102 -14.74 12.10 13.34
CA LEU A 102 -13.27 12.07 13.31
C LEU A 102 -12.68 13.21 14.16
N ASN A 103 -13.22 14.42 14.04
CA ASN A 103 -12.79 15.57 14.85
C ASN A 103 -12.97 15.31 16.35
N GLN A 104 -14.10 14.71 16.75
CA GLN A 104 -14.33 14.33 18.14
C GLN A 104 -13.27 13.32 18.64
N GLU A 105 -12.90 12.31 17.84
CA GLU A 105 -11.87 11.34 18.23
C GLU A 105 -10.46 11.99 18.31
N ILE A 106 -10.17 12.99 17.48
CA ILE A 106 -8.95 13.78 17.56
C ILE A 106 -8.91 14.61 18.86
N GLU A 107 -9.99 15.31 19.20
CA GLU A 107 -10.09 16.06 20.46
C GLU A 107 -9.92 15.14 21.67
N VAL A 108 -10.62 13.99 21.69
CA VAL A 108 -10.47 13.00 22.77
C VAL A 108 -9.04 12.47 22.86
N ALA A 109 -8.37 12.25 21.75
CA ALA A 109 -6.97 11.80 21.73
C ALA A 109 -6.05 12.84 22.37
N PHE A 110 -6.27 14.11 22.05
CA PHE A 110 -5.53 15.22 22.63
C PHE A 110 -5.71 15.30 24.14
N ASP A 111 -6.96 15.22 24.61
CA ASP A 111 -7.29 15.24 26.04
C ASP A 111 -6.71 14.05 26.81
N GLN A 112 -6.56 12.90 26.12
CA GLN A 112 -5.95 11.69 26.66
C GLN A 112 -4.41 11.74 26.65
N GLY A 113 -3.80 12.78 26.06
CA GLY A 113 -2.35 12.97 26.01
C GLY A 113 -1.62 12.12 24.98
N TYR A 114 -2.32 11.61 23.96
CA TYR A 114 -1.65 10.93 22.83
C TYR A 114 -0.83 11.95 22.01
N ARG A 115 0.34 11.53 21.56
CA ARG A 115 1.24 12.40 20.78
C ARG A 115 0.80 12.62 19.34
N ALA A 116 0.07 11.67 18.79
CA ALA A 116 -0.49 11.73 17.44
C ALA A 116 -1.72 10.83 17.30
N VAL A 117 -2.47 11.04 16.22
CA VAL A 117 -3.67 10.28 15.86
C VAL A 117 -3.51 9.73 14.44
N ARG A 118 -3.70 8.43 14.31
CA ARG A 118 -3.76 7.73 13.02
C ARG A 118 -5.21 7.45 12.69
N LEU A 119 -5.67 7.99 11.57
CA LEU A 119 -7.03 7.79 11.08
C LEU A 119 -7.00 6.89 9.84
N THR A 120 -7.90 5.95 9.74
CA THR A 120 -8.10 5.20 8.48
C THR A 120 -9.56 4.77 8.32
N ALA A 121 -10.02 4.77 7.09
CA ALA A 121 -11.37 4.37 6.72
C ALA A 121 -11.37 3.64 5.37
N ASP A 122 -12.11 2.53 5.29
CA ASP A 122 -12.44 1.92 4.00
C ASP A 122 -13.66 2.64 3.42
N MET A 123 -13.45 3.36 2.31
CA MET A 123 -14.44 4.22 1.69
C MET A 123 -15.16 3.60 0.50
N GLY A 124 -14.80 2.38 0.10
CA GLY A 124 -15.36 1.72 -1.09
C GLY A 124 -16.89 1.56 -1.09
N TRP A 125 -17.52 1.55 0.08
CA TRP A 125 -18.98 1.48 0.22
C TRP A 125 -19.65 2.78 -0.21
N ALA A 126 -19.06 3.94 0.06
CA ALA A 126 -19.66 5.25 -0.28
C ALA A 126 -19.83 5.39 -1.79
N LEU A 127 -18.88 4.87 -2.57
CA LEU A 127 -18.92 4.90 -4.04
C LEU A 127 -20.08 4.08 -4.63
N ARG A 128 -20.60 3.11 -3.90
CA ARG A 128 -21.75 2.29 -4.34
C ARG A 128 -23.10 2.95 -4.07
N GLU A 129 -23.14 4.07 -3.32
CA GLU A 129 -24.37 4.81 -3.07
C GLU A 129 -24.66 5.80 -4.22
N PRO A 130 -25.94 6.07 -4.54
CA PRO A 130 -26.29 7.10 -5.54
C PRO A 130 -25.72 8.47 -5.16
N GLY A 131 -24.91 9.06 -6.02
CA GLY A 131 -24.21 10.33 -5.76
C GLY A 131 -23.06 10.23 -4.77
N GLY A 132 -22.66 8.99 -4.39
CA GLY A 132 -21.64 8.75 -3.41
C GLY A 132 -20.26 9.25 -3.81
N SER A 133 -19.91 9.19 -5.11
CA SER A 133 -18.64 9.69 -5.62
C SER A 133 -18.49 11.21 -5.40
N ASP A 134 -19.52 12.00 -5.70
CA ASP A 134 -19.48 13.45 -5.51
C ASP A 134 -19.43 13.85 -4.03
N LEU A 135 -20.22 13.15 -3.20
CA LEU A 135 -20.22 13.37 -1.75
C LEU A 135 -18.85 13.01 -1.13
N MET A 136 -18.25 11.92 -1.60
CA MET A 136 -16.94 11.47 -1.12
C MET A 136 -15.85 12.46 -1.52
N LEU A 137 -15.83 12.93 -2.76
CA LEU A 137 -14.88 13.95 -3.23
C LEU A 137 -14.97 15.25 -2.41
N GLY A 138 -16.17 15.69 -2.08
CA GLY A 138 -16.37 16.85 -1.19
C GLY A 138 -15.83 16.58 0.22
N CYS A 139 -16.10 15.41 0.78
CA CYS A 139 -15.60 15.00 2.09
C CYS A 139 -14.08 14.94 2.14
N GLU A 140 -13.43 14.36 1.10
CA GLU A 140 -11.96 14.27 1.00
C GLU A 140 -11.29 15.64 0.98
N GLN A 141 -11.88 16.61 0.27
CA GLN A 141 -11.36 17.99 0.22
C GLN A 141 -11.42 18.68 1.59
N GLU A 142 -12.53 18.53 2.31
CA GLU A 142 -12.67 19.08 3.65
C GLU A 142 -11.74 18.37 4.65
N PHE A 143 -11.59 17.05 4.51
CA PHE A 143 -10.71 16.27 5.36
C PHE A 143 -9.23 16.60 5.11
N GLU A 144 -8.81 16.79 3.85
CA GLU A 144 -7.48 17.29 3.49
C GLU A 144 -7.20 18.64 4.18
N ALA A 145 -8.14 19.57 4.11
CA ALA A 145 -8.01 20.88 4.73
C ALA A 145 -7.87 20.80 6.27
N ALA A 146 -8.39 19.74 6.89
CA ALA A 146 -8.27 19.50 8.34
C ALA A 146 -6.97 18.76 8.73
N VAL A 147 -6.51 17.81 7.91
CA VAL A 147 -5.35 16.97 8.20
C VAL A 147 -4.03 17.62 7.79
N ALA A 148 -3.94 18.19 6.58
CA ALA A 148 -2.67 18.73 6.05
C ALA A 148 -1.97 19.75 6.96
N PRO A 149 -2.66 20.70 7.63
CA PRO A 149 -2.02 21.61 8.56
C PRO A 149 -1.78 20.99 9.95
N SER A 150 -2.24 19.77 10.21
CA SER A 150 -2.15 19.15 11.53
C SER A 150 -0.72 18.74 11.87
N THR A 151 -0.29 19.02 13.07
CA THR A 151 0.96 18.52 13.65
C THR A 151 0.78 17.22 14.45
N MET A 152 -0.45 16.72 14.54
CA MET A 152 -0.80 15.55 15.35
C MET A 152 -1.55 14.46 14.59
N THR A 153 -2.14 14.78 13.45
CA THR A 153 -3.02 13.84 12.73
C THR A 153 -2.41 13.41 11.42
N MET A 154 -2.48 12.12 11.12
CA MET A 154 -2.20 11.55 9.81
C MET A 154 -3.33 10.60 9.44
N ALA A 155 -3.59 10.45 8.13
CA ALA A 155 -4.72 9.64 7.68
C ALA A 155 -4.38 8.81 6.44
N ILE A 156 -5.02 7.64 6.34
CA ILE A 156 -5.06 6.83 5.12
C ILE A 156 -6.52 6.63 4.71
N CYS A 157 -6.91 7.19 3.56
CA CYS A 157 -8.14 6.85 2.88
C CYS A 157 -7.90 5.63 1.99
N GLN A 158 -8.65 4.56 2.22
CA GLN A 158 -8.44 3.31 1.50
C GLN A 158 -9.69 2.90 0.70
N VAL A 159 -9.46 2.28 -0.46
CA VAL A 159 -10.53 1.75 -1.30
C VAL A 159 -10.03 0.51 -2.06
N ASP A 160 -10.91 -0.45 -2.24
CA ASP A 160 -10.67 -1.54 -3.18
C ASP A 160 -10.76 -1.00 -4.60
N ARG A 161 -9.63 -0.99 -5.33
CA ARG A 161 -9.57 -0.48 -6.71
C ARG A 161 -10.52 -1.18 -7.66
N SER A 162 -10.89 -2.43 -7.40
CA SER A 162 -11.82 -3.20 -8.22
C SER A 162 -13.27 -2.70 -8.09
N SER A 163 -13.58 -1.95 -7.04
CA SER A 163 -14.90 -1.36 -6.80
C SER A 163 -15.11 0.01 -7.43
N CYS A 164 -14.06 0.55 -8.07
CA CYS A 164 -14.05 1.90 -8.64
C CYS A 164 -13.90 1.86 -10.16
N SER A 165 -14.51 2.81 -10.85
CA SER A 165 -14.18 3.12 -12.24
C SER A 165 -12.81 3.83 -12.33
N PRO A 166 -12.11 3.79 -13.48
CA PRO A 166 -10.85 4.51 -13.65
C PRO A 166 -10.99 6.03 -13.42
N GLY A 167 -12.13 6.60 -13.75
CA GLY A 167 -12.41 8.01 -13.52
C GLY A 167 -12.52 8.36 -12.04
N GLU A 168 -13.22 7.54 -11.25
CA GLU A 168 -13.32 7.69 -9.80
C GLU A 168 -11.97 7.53 -9.11
N LEU A 169 -11.18 6.52 -9.48
CA LEU A 169 -9.84 6.33 -8.95
C LEU A 169 -8.96 7.57 -9.21
N THR A 170 -9.01 8.12 -10.42
CA THR A 170 -8.26 9.32 -10.77
C THR A 170 -8.74 10.55 -9.98
N ALA A 171 -10.05 10.73 -9.85
CA ALA A 171 -10.62 11.85 -9.12
C ALA A 171 -10.25 11.82 -7.63
N LEU A 172 -10.40 10.66 -6.97
CA LEU A 172 -10.04 10.46 -5.57
C LEU A 172 -8.54 10.56 -5.32
N ARG A 173 -7.73 9.99 -6.21
CA ARG A 173 -6.28 10.16 -6.15
C ARG A 173 -5.88 11.64 -6.14
N ASN A 174 -6.54 12.46 -6.95
CA ASN A 174 -6.20 13.88 -7.10
C ASN A 174 -6.59 14.76 -5.90
N THR A 175 -7.33 14.22 -4.92
CA THR A 175 -7.61 14.91 -3.65
C THR A 175 -6.52 14.67 -2.59
N HIS A 176 -5.51 13.86 -2.89
CA HIS A 176 -4.43 13.51 -1.96
C HIS A 176 -3.07 13.91 -2.52
N GLU A 177 -2.14 14.29 -1.66
CA GLU A 177 -0.76 14.60 -2.04
C GLU A 177 0.18 13.39 -1.86
N VAL A 178 -0.21 12.42 -1.03
CA VAL A 178 0.59 11.25 -0.69
C VAL A 178 -0.08 9.98 -1.20
N LEU A 179 0.67 9.18 -1.96
CA LEU A 179 0.32 7.80 -2.30
C LEU A 179 1.07 6.88 -1.35
N VAL A 180 0.32 6.16 -0.51
CA VAL A 180 0.96 5.24 0.43
C VAL A 180 1.20 3.88 -0.20
N GLU A 181 2.38 3.34 0.06
CA GLU A 181 2.81 2.01 -0.38
C GLU A 181 3.15 1.12 0.82
N VAL A 182 3.28 -0.17 0.59
CA VAL A 182 3.83 -1.10 1.58
C VAL A 182 5.26 -0.69 1.96
N ASN A 183 5.65 -1.02 3.18
CA ASN A 183 7.06 -0.92 3.56
C ASN A 183 7.93 -1.80 2.64
N PRO A 184 9.13 -1.35 2.26
CA PRO A 184 10.03 -2.16 1.47
C PRO A 184 10.39 -3.46 2.21
N GLU A 185 10.54 -4.54 1.46
CA GLU A 185 11.04 -5.81 1.98
C GLU A 185 12.54 -5.69 2.34
N PHE A 186 13.24 -4.80 1.64
CA PHE A 186 14.64 -4.46 1.89
C PHE A 186 14.93 -3.03 1.41
N ASP A 187 15.71 -2.29 2.19
CA ASP A 187 16.25 -0.99 1.82
C ASP A 187 17.56 -0.73 2.59
N ASP A 188 18.67 -0.60 1.88
CA ASP A 188 19.98 -0.26 2.46
C ASP A 188 20.55 1.07 1.91
N GLY A 189 19.69 1.85 1.25
CA GLY A 189 20.05 3.12 0.61
C GLY A 189 20.74 2.97 -0.76
N ILE A 190 21.06 1.74 -1.19
CA ILE A 190 21.64 1.42 -2.51
C ILE A 190 20.67 0.58 -3.33
N LEU A 191 20.09 -0.46 -2.74
CA LEU A 191 19.01 -1.26 -3.32
C LEU A 191 17.78 -1.16 -2.44
N LYS A 192 16.65 -0.86 -3.06
CA LYS A 192 15.32 -0.96 -2.44
C LYS A 192 14.51 -2.00 -3.18
N ILE A 193 13.88 -2.91 -2.43
CA ILE A 193 13.01 -3.96 -2.95
C ILE A 193 11.63 -3.79 -2.33
N THR A 194 10.63 -3.51 -3.15
CA THR A 194 9.25 -3.32 -2.71
C THR A 194 8.34 -4.36 -3.35
N ARG A 195 7.46 -4.98 -2.57
CA ARG A 195 6.46 -5.92 -3.09
C ARG A 195 5.39 -5.19 -3.89
N THR A 196 4.97 -5.80 -5.00
CA THR A 196 3.86 -5.33 -5.84
C THR A 196 2.72 -6.35 -5.86
N PHE A 197 1.49 -5.89 -6.11
CA PHE A 197 0.28 -6.73 -6.01
C PHE A 197 -0.53 -6.78 -7.30
N ALA A 198 -0.37 -5.78 -8.16
CA ALA A 198 -1.00 -5.75 -9.48
C ALA A 198 -0.10 -5.01 -10.49
N PRO A 199 0.73 -5.76 -11.19
CA PRO A 199 0.93 -7.20 -11.14
C PRO A 199 1.65 -7.69 -9.87
N HIS A 200 1.43 -8.97 -9.49
CA HIS A 200 2.09 -9.57 -8.33
C HIS A 200 3.59 -9.78 -8.59
N GLY A 201 4.44 -9.28 -7.69
CA GLY A 201 5.88 -9.37 -7.86
C GLY A 201 6.69 -8.45 -6.95
N LEU A 202 7.77 -7.92 -7.52
CA LEU A 202 8.72 -7.01 -6.85
C LEU A 202 9.07 -5.83 -7.77
N ARG A 203 9.19 -4.64 -7.19
CA ARG A 203 9.84 -3.49 -7.80
C ARG A 203 11.24 -3.33 -7.21
N LEU A 204 12.23 -3.13 -8.08
CA LEU A 204 13.62 -2.98 -7.74
C LEU A 204 14.07 -1.55 -8.09
N GLU A 205 14.68 -0.88 -7.13
CA GLU A 205 15.17 0.50 -7.29
C GLU A 205 16.63 0.58 -6.86
N GLY A 206 17.48 1.30 -7.61
CA GLY A 206 18.89 1.47 -7.30
C GLY A 206 19.81 0.43 -7.95
N GLU A 207 20.69 -0.22 -7.19
CA GLU A 207 21.75 -1.09 -7.74
C GLU A 207 21.67 -2.50 -7.15
N LEU A 208 21.56 -3.51 -8.02
CA LEU A 208 21.59 -4.93 -7.66
C LEU A 208 22.93 -5.54 -8.02
N ASP A 209 23.86 -5.54 -7.07
CA ASP A 209 25.22 -6.04 -7.16
C ASP A 209 25.46 -7.31 -6.32
N GLY A 210 26.68 -7.82 -6.34
CA GLY A 210 27.07 -9.05 -5.64
C GLY A 210 26.80 -9.04 -4.12
N ALA A 211 26.88 -7.89 -3.47
CA ALA A 211 26.63 -7.78 -2.03
C ALA A 211 25.15 -8.01 -1.68
N ARG A 212 24.24 -7.82 -2.64
CA ARG A 212 22.79 -7.88 -2.46
C ARG A 212 22.13 -9.12 -3.05
N HIS A 213 22.92 -10.02 -3.67
CA HIS A 213 22.41 -11.26 -4.26
C HIS A 213 21.65 -12.13 -3.26
N ALA A 214 22.15 -12.26 -2.02
CA ALA A 214 21.54 -13.11 -1.01
C ALA A 214 20.14 -12.60 -0.61
N VAL A 215 20.02 -11.32 -0.27
CA VAL A 215 18.74 -10.72 0.12
C VAL A 215 17.76 -10.70 -1.04
N PHE A 216 18.23 -10.43 -2.26
CA PHE A 216 17.37 -10.50 -3.44
C PHE A 216 16.82 -11.91 -3.68
N ALA A 217 17.65 -12.95 -3.58
CA ALA A 217 17.23 -14.34 -3.74
C ALA A 217 16.21 -14.76 -2.66
N GLU A 218 16.40 -14.33 -1.41
CA GLU A 218 15.47 -14.57 -0.30
C GLU A 218 14.12 -13.87 -0.56
N THR A 219 14.15 -12.58 -0.90
CA THR A 219 12.95 -11.80 -1.18
C THR A 219 12.19 -12.35 -2.39
N LEU A 220 12.90 -12.70 -3.47
CA LEU A 220 12.28 -13.32 -4.64
C LEU A 220 11.61 -14.66 -4.28
N SER A 221 12.23 -15.45 -3.42
CA SER A 221 11.65 -16.72 -2.95
C SER A 221 10.40 -16.51 -2.10
N SER A 222 10.30 -15.41 -1.35
CA SER A 222 9.16 -15.09 -0.49
C SER A 222 7.90 -14.70 -1.26
N VAL A 223 8.05 -14.20 -2.50
CA VAL A 223 6.92 -13.81 -3.37
C VAL A 223 6.51 -14.90 -4.35
N ALA A 224 7.29 -15.99 -4.45
CA ALA A 224 7.01 -17.06 -5.37
C ALA A 224 5.74 -17.82 -4.99
N VAL A 225 4.78 -17.82 -5.87
CA VAL A 225 3.57 -18.63 -5.76
C VAL A 225 3.61 -19.71 -6.83
N PRO A 226 3.40 -21.01 -6.47
CA PRO A 226 3.41 -22.08 -7.44
C PRO A 226 2.41 -21.83 -8.59
N LYS A 227 2.85 -22.06 -9.83
CA LYS A 227 2.08 -21.86 -11.06
C LYS A 227 1.71 -20.41 -11.41
N SER A 228 2.17 -19.43 -10.65
CA SER A 228 1.95 -18.00 -10.93
C SER A 228 3.16 -17.38 -11.59
N LYS A 229 2.93 -16.29 -12.32
CA LYS A 229 4.00 -15.42 -12.80
C LYS A 229 4.35 -14.41 -11.72
N VAL A 230 5.64 -14.19 -11.52
CA VAL A 230 6.17 -13.14 -10.65
C VAL A 230 6.73 -12.03 -11.54
N HIS A 231 6.18 -10.86 -11.42
CA HIS A 231 6.63 -9.68 -12.16
C HIS A 231 7.79 -9.01 -11.43
N LEU A 232 8.82 -8.66 -12.16
CA LEU A 232 9.97 -7.91 -11.66
C LEU A 232 10.04 -6.60 -12.44
N ASP A 233 9.71 -5.52 -11.77
CA ASP A 233 9.75 -4.18 -12.36
C ASP A 233 11.13 -3.56 -12.16
N PHE A 234 11.80 -3.28 -13.27
CA PHE A 234 13.14 -2.70 -13.33
C PHE A 234 13.15 -1.22 -13.71
N THR A 235 11.97 -0.56 -13.71
CA THR A 235 11.86 0.85 -14.14
C THR A 235 12.86 1.77 -13.42
N ARG A 236 13.07 1.54 -12.11
CA ARG A 236 13.92 2.37 -11.25
C ARG A 236 15.26 1.72 -10.93
N LEU A 237 15.60 0.59 -11.56
CA LEU A 237 16.90 -0.08 -11.38
C LEU A 237 17.95 0.59 -12.25
N SER A 238 19.00 1.13 -11.64
CA SER A 238 20.11 1.80 -12.32
C SER A 238 21.21 0.84 -12.75
N PHE A 239 21.40 -0.26 -11.98
CA PHE A 239 22.44 -1.24 -12.24
C PHE A 239 22.01 -2.65 -11.86
N ILE A 240 22.41 -3.63 -12.66
CA ILE A 240 22.30 -5.06 -12.36
C ILE A 240 23.55 -5.78 -12.89
N ASP A 241 24.18 -6.60 -12.06
CA ASP A 241 25.33 -7.37 -12.47
C ASP A 241 24.96 -8.71 -13.11
N LEU A 242 25.94 -9.35 -13.75
CA LEU A 242 25.74 -10.64 -14.41
C LEU A 242 25.37 -11.77 -13.41
N GLY A 243 25.83 -11.67 -12.16
CA GLY A 243 25.51 -12.63 -11.12
C GLY A 243 24.03 -12.59 -10.75
N ALA A 244 23.45 -11.39 -10.61
CA ALA A 244 22.02 -11.22 -10.37
C ALA A 244 21.18 -11.73 -11.56
N LEU A 245 21.58 -11.45 -12.78
CA LEU A 245 20.93 -11.99 -13.98
C LEU A 245 20.97 -13.54 -13.98
N ASN A 246 22.11 -14.13 -13.59
CA ASN A 246 22.24 -15.59 -13.45
C ASN A 246 21.31 -16.15 -12.36
N LEU A 247 21.12 -15.43 -11.24
CA LEU A 247 20.15 -15.81 -10.21
C LEU A 247 18.73 -15.87 -10.77
N LEU A 248 18.33 -14.89 -11.57
CA LEU A 248 17.01 -14.89 -12.23
C LEU A 248 16.85 -16.12 -13.15
N ALA A 249 17.88 -16.43 -13.94
CA ALA A 249 17.86 -17.60 -14.81
C ALA A 249 17.72 -18.92 -14.03
N ILE A 250 18.52 -19.09 -12.98
CA ILE A 250 18.46 -20.27 -12.09
C ILE A 250 17.09 -20.37 -11.42
N TYR A 251 16.56 -19.25 -10.95
CA TYR A 251 15.27 -19.20 -10.28
C TYR A 251 14.13 -19.61 -11.23
N ALA A 252 14.09 -19.04 -12.43
CA ALA A 252 13.10 -19.36 -13.44
C ALA A 252 13.10 -20.84 -13.83
N MET A 253 14.28 -21.46 -13.95
CA MET A 253 14.41 -22.90 -14.25
C MET A 253 13.92 -23.81 -13.11
N ARG A 254 13.92 -23.32 -11.87
CA ARG A 254 13.51 -24.08 -10.67
C ARG A 254 12.05 -23.85 -10.29
N MET A 255 11.35 -22.90 -10.92
CA MET A 255 9.94 -22.64 -10.59
C MET A 255 9.05 -23.83 -10.92
N PRO A 256 8.31 -24.38 -9.94
CA PRO A 256 7.50 -25.56 -10.15
C PRO A 256 6.25 -25.26 -10.97
N GLY A 257 5.89 -26.16 -11.86
CA GLY A 257 4.54 -26.29 -12.39
C GLY A 257 4.08 -25.24 -13.40
N GLY A 258 5.00 -24.59 -14.14
CA GLY A 258 4.63 -23.62 -15.20
C GLY A 258 4.47 -22.18 -14.73
N GLY A 259 4.95 -21.86 -13.54
CA GLY A 259 5.22 -20.49 -13.12
C GLY A 259 6.37 -19.87 -13.91
N GLY A 260 6.64 -18.58 -13.72
CA GLY A 260 7.73 -17.92 -14.42
C GLY A 260 7.98 -16.50 -13.91
N LEU A 261 9.09 -15.93 -14.34
CA LEU A 261 9.42 -14.54 -14.14
C LEU A 261 8.99 -13.73 -15.36
N VAL A 262 8.39 -12.59 -15.12
CA VAL A 262 8.12 -11.56 -16.12
C VAL A 262 9.01 -10.38 -15.81
N LEU A 263 9.91 -10.05 -16.75
CA LEU A 263 10.84 -8.94 -16.59
C LEU A 263 10.21 -7.70 -17.25
N ASP A 264 9.75 -6.77 -16.41
CA ASP A 264 9.10 -5.54 -16.86
C ASP A 264 10.09 -4.39 -16.92
N ASN A 265 9.99 -3.54 -17.94
CA ASN A 265 10.72 -2.28 -18.07
C ASN A 265 12.25 -2.42 -18.01
N LEU A 266 12.79 -3.48 -18.58
CA LEU A 266 14.25 -3.67 -18.68
C LEU A 266 14.90 -2.54 -19.48
N ARG A 267 16.07 -2.11 -19.03
CA ARG A 267 16.91 -1.17 -19.79
C ARG A 267 17.45 -1.86 -21.06
N PRO A 268 17.63 -1.13 -22.16
CA PRO A 268 18.10 -1.71 -23.43
C PRO A 268 19.46 -2.42 -23.34
N ASP A 269 20.37 -1.91 -22.50
CA ASP A 269 21.70 -2.53 -22.29
C ASP A 269 21.58 -3.89 -21.57
N VAL A 270 20.68 -4.00 -20.58
CA VAL A 270 20.39 -5.26 -19.89
C VAL A 270 19.69 -6.25 -20.82
N GLU A 271 18.74 -5.77 -21.63
CA GLU A 271 18.08 -6.61 -22.66
C GLU A 271 19.09 -7.21 -23.64
N GLN A 272 20.05 -6.41 -24.11
CA GLN A 272 21.12 -6.88 -24.99
C GLN A 272 21.95 -8.02 -24.35
N VAL A 273 22.28 -7.89 -23.06
CA VAL A 273 23.01 -8.94 -22.34
C VAL A 273 22.18 -10.22 -22.27
N ILE A 274 20.89 -10.13 -21.91
CA ILE A 274 19.97 -11.27 -21.85
C ILE A 274 19.86 -11.98 -23.22
N GLU A 275 19.84 -11.22 -24.30
CA GLU A 275 19.81 -11.76 -25.66
C GLU A 275 21.13 -12.44 -26.05
N MET A 276 22.29 -11.81 -25.77
CA MET A 276 23.59 -12.36 -26.09
C MET A 276 23.88 -13.70 -25.38
N VAL A 277 23.45 -13.82 -24.11
CA VAL A 277 23.60 -15.07 -23.35
C VAL A 277 22.49 -16.09 -23.62
N GLY A 278 21.48 -15.73 -24.43
CA GLY A 278 20.40 -16.62 -24.84
C GLY A 278 19.31 -16.85 -23.77
N TRP A 279 19.32 -16.09 -22.68
CA TRP A 279 18.37 -16.28 -21.57
C TRP A 279 16.93 -15.89 -21.92
N HIS A 280 16.72 -15.08 -22.96
CA HIS A 280 15.38 -14.81 -23.50
C HIS A 280 14.66 -16.09 -24.02
N ARG A 281 15.39 -17.21 -24.19
CA ARG A 281 14.87 -18.52 -24.61
C ARG A 281 14.69 -19.50 -23.44
N LEU A 282 15.07 -19.10 -22.21
CA LEU A 282 14.90 -19.97 -21.05
C LEU A 282 13.42 -20.17 -20.74
N PRO A 283 13.00 -21.41 -20.52
CA PRO A 283 11.65 -21.67 -20.01
C PRO A 283 11.48 -20.99 -18.66
N GLY A 284 10.37 -20.32 -18.46
CA GLY A 284 10.07 -19.60 -17.21
C GLY A 284 10.55 -18.15 -17.17
N ILE A 285 11.19 -17.61 -18.22
CA ILE A 285 11.44 -16.18 -18.36
C ILE A 285 10.58 -15.63 -19.51
N SER A 286 9.90 -14.54 -19.27
CA SER A 286 9.18 -13.77 -20.29
C SER A 286 9.42 -12.27 -20.09
N ARG A 287 9.26 -11.49 -21.18
CA ARG A 287 9.28 -10.03 -21.09
C ARG A 287 7.86 -9.53 -20.87
N GLY A 288 7.72 -8.60 -19.95
CA GLY A 288 6.49 -7.86 -19.80
C GLY A 288 6.26 -6.90 -20.96
N GLN A 289 5.00 -6.57 -21.22
CA GLN A 289 4.68 -5.47 -22.12
C GLN A 289 4.91 -4.19 -21.31
N GLY A 290 5.98 -3.44 -21.60
CA GLY A 290 6.12 -2.09 -21.05
C GLY A 290 4.87 -1.28 -21.42
N GLU A 291 4.32 -0.56 -20.47
CA GLU A 291 3.32 0.46 -20.78
C GLU A 291 3.98 1.42 -21.77
N ARG A 292 3.55 1.36 -23.02
CA ARG A 292 3.90 2.39 -24.00
C ARG A 292 3.08 3.61 -23.60
N SER A 293 3.78 4.58 -22.99
CA SER A 293 3.26 5.92 -22.73
C SER A 293 2.61 6.54 -23.98
#